data_ce72da376f37b5defa91e8fd838e1f72
#
_entry.id   ce72da376f37b5defa91e8fd838e1f72
#
_cell.length_a   1.000
_cell.length_b   1.000
_cell.length_c   1.000
_cell.angle_alpha   90.00
_cell.angle_beta   90.00
_cell.angle_gamma   90.00
#
_symmetry.space_group_name_H-M   'P 1'
#
loop_
_entity.id
_entity.type
_entity.pdbx_description
1 polymer ?
#
loop_
_entity_poly.entity_id
_entity_poly.type
_entity_poly.pdbx_seq_one_letter_code
_entity_poly.pdbx_strand_id
1 'polypeptide(L)'
;EGVDRARVGERVWIWNGQWRRPFGTAAEYIALPATQAVRLPDNTSFDAGACLGIPALTAWRAVQTDYGVRGQSVLVAGGAGAVGHYAIQMARLLGARQVIATVSSTTKADHARAAGADAVIDYRTENVAARVQGLTNGCGVDRVVEVDLAANAALLPQVVARDGLCACYGSGKPEMPLPFGPLILSGVAIRFFIVYELPDAARAEGLAQLTGWLEAGALRHAIGATMPLSGIVAAHEAVERGDV
;
A
#
# COMPACT_ATOMS: atom_id res chain seq x y z
N GLU A 1 -0.06 26.05 19.35
CA GLU A 1 -0.87 27.28 19.22
C GLU A 1 -1.97 27.06 18.17
N GLY A 2 -3.17 27.63 18.37
CA GLY A 2 -4.29 27.55 17.41
C GLY A 2 -5.02 26.19 17.34
N VAL A 3 -4.71 25.25 18.21
CA VAL A 3 -5.40 23.95 18.29
C VAL A 3 -6.51 24.03 19.33
N ASP A 4 -7.68 23.48 19.01
CA ASP A 4 -8.78 23.37 19.96
C ASP A 4 -8.34 22.54 21.18
N ARG A 5 -8.50 23.11 22.36
CA ARG A 5 -8.16 22.46 23.62
C ARG A 5 -8.99 21.19 23.90
N ALA A 6 -10.16 21.05 23.27
CA ALA A 6 -10.96 19.84 23.36
C ALA A 6 -10.24 18.60 22.80
N ARG A 7 -9.23 18.80 21.96
CA ARG A 7 -8.41 17.71 21.40
C ARG A 7 -7.32 17.19 22.36
N VAL A 8 -7.12 17.84 23.51
CA VAL A 8 -6.13 17.36 24.49
C VAL A 8 -6.58 16.02 25.06
N GLY A 9 -5.71 15.01 24.92
CA GLY A 9 -6.00 13.64 25.33
C GLY A 9 -6.65 12.77 24.25
N GLU A 10 -6.93 13.31 23.06
CA GLU A 10 -7.39 12.48 21.95
C GLU A 10 -6.34 11.41 21.57
N ARG A 11 -6.82 10.21 21.33
CA ARG A 11 -6.03 9.17 20.66
C ARG A 11 -5.91 9.52 19.19
N VAL A 12 -4.69 9.59 18.68
CA VAL A 12 -4.43 9.96 17.28
C VAL A 12 -3.39 9.06 16.64
N TRP A 13 -3.47 8.94 15.32
CA TRP A 13 -2.38 8.51 14.48
C TRP A 13 -2.01 9.66 13.53
N ILE A 14 -0.82 9.63 12.95
CA ILE A 14 -0.32 10.74 12.14
C ILE A 14 0.16 10.27 10.77
N TRP A 15 0.04 11.16 9.79
CA TRP A 15 0.60 10.99 8.46
C TRP A 15 1.67 12.06 8.18
N ASN A 16 2.62 11.78 7.28
CA ASN A 16 3.73 12.68 6.88
C ASN A 16 4.53 13.24 8.07
N GLY A 17 4.72 12.45 9.13
CA GLY A 17 5.38 12.94 10.35
C GLY A 17 6.80 13.46 10.13
N GLN A 18 7.52 12.94 9.13
CA GLN A 18 8.91 13.34 8.82
C GLN A 18 9.09 13.98 7.44
N TRP A 19 8.07 14.02 6.59
CA TRP A 19 8.23 14.56 5.23
C TRP A 19 8.68 16.02 5.23
N ARG A 20 9.86 16.29 4.63
CA ARG A 20 10.52 17.61 4.57
C ARG A 20 10.71 18.27 5.94
N ARG A 21 10.99 17.45 6.96
CA ARG A 21 11.17 17.88 8.35
C ARG A 21 12.39 17.19 8.95
N PRO A 22 13.15 17.88 9.83
CA PRO A 22 14.35 17.32 10.44
C PRO A 22 14.06 16.22 11.46
N PHE A 23 12.86 16.22 12.08
CA PHE A 23 12.47 15.26 13.11
C PHE A 23 11.23 14.48 12.69
N GLY A 24 11.19 13.19 13.04
CA GLY A 24 10.12 12.26 12.74
C GLY A 24 9.38 11.78 13.99
N THR A 25 8.77 10.59 13.86
CA THR A 25 7.92 9.99 14.89
C THR A 25 8.66 9.11 15.90
N ALA A 26 9.95 8.85 15.69
CA ALA A 26 10.80 8.15 16.65
C ALA A 26 11.21 9.10 17.79
N ALA A 27 10.23 9.60 18.55
CA ALA A 27 10.37 10.55 19.62
C ALA A 27 9.20 10.43 20.61
N GLU A 28 9.40 10.81 21.86
CA GLU A 28 8.33 10.87 22.87
C GLU A 28 7.27 11.93 22.52
N TYR A 29 7.66 13.00 21.86
CA TYR A 29 6.80 14.12 21.45
C TYR A 29 7.14 14.58 20.05
N ILE A 30 6.12 14.98 19.30
CA ILE A 30 6.27 15.58 17.98
C ILE A 30 5.30 16.76 17.84
N ALA A 31 5.77 17.88 17.30
CA ALA A 31 4.93 19.01 16.96
C ALA A 31 4.56 18.97 15.47
N LEU A 32 3.28 18.98 15.16
CA LEU A 32 2.71 18.84 13.81
C LEU A 32 1.55 19.82 13.61
N PRO A 33 1.22 20.18 12.35
CA PRO A 33 -0.09 20.74 12.04
C PRO A 33 -1.22 19.83 12.52
N ALA A 34 -2.24 20.40 13.15
CA ALA A 34 -3.38 19.64 13.69
C ALA A 34 -4.07 18.73 12.65
N THR A 35 -4.04 19.11 11.38
CA THR A 35 -4.58 18.35 10.26
C THR A 35 -3.86 17.02 10.02
N GLN A 36 -2.61 16.88 10.46
CA GLN A 36 -1.84 15.64 10.34
C GLN A 36 -2.14 14.65 11.49
N ALA A 37 -2.81 15.08 12.54
CA ALA A 37 -3.22 14.24 13.65
C ALA A 37 -4.68 13.81 13.46
N VAL A 38 -4.87 12.56 13.04
CA VAL A 38 -6.16 11.95 12.76
C VAL A 38 -6.61 11.14 13.98
N ARG A 39 -7.88 11.24 14.35
CA ARG A 39 -8.43 10.45 15.46
C ARG A 39 -8.21 8.96 15.23
N LEU A 40 -7.66 8.28 16.23
CA LEU A 40 -7.54 6.83 16.27
C LEU A 40 -8.75 6.26 17.01
N PRO A 41 -9.59 5.43 16.38
CA PRO A 41 -10.75 4.83 17.02
C PRO A 41 -10.37 4.03 18.28
N ASP A 42 -11.26 3.97 19.27
CA ASP A 42 -10.99 3.32 20.55
C ASP A 42 -10.77 1.80 20.44
N ASN A 43 -11.35 1.18 19.42
CA ASN A 43 -11.15 -0.24 19.08
C ASN A 43 -9.85 -0.53 18.32
N THR A 44 -9.02 0.48 18.02
CA THR A 44 -7.74 0.33 17.31
C THR A 44 -6.59 0.59 18.28
N SER A 45 -5.63 -0.33 18.41
CA SER A 45 -4.46 -0.17 19.26
C SER A 45 -3.50 0.92 18.75
N PHE A 46 -2.65 1.46 19.63
CA PHE A 46 -1.59 2.38 19.19
C PHE A 46 -0.57 1.71 18.28
N ASP A 47 -0.26 0.42 18.48
CA ASP A 47 0.62 -0.34 17.59
C ASP A 47 0.05 -0.41 16.18
N ALA A 48 -1.26 -0.66 16.05
CA ALA A 48 -1.95 -0.61 14.76
C ALA A 48 -1.95 0.81 14.18
N GLY A 49 -2.22 1.82 14.99
CA GLY A 49 -2.16 3.24 14.60
C GLY A 49 -0.80 3.64 14.04
N ALA A 50 0.29 3.15 14.64
CA ALA A 50 1.65 3.41 14.18
C ALA A 50 1.94 2.83 12.77
N CYS A 51 1.22 1.79 12.35
CA CYS A 51 1.38 1.16 11.04
C CYS A 51 0.58 1.84 9.91
N LEU A 52 -0.27 2.83 10.22
CA LEU A 52 -1.20 3.41 9.23
C LEU A 52 -0.56 4.48 8.34
N GLY A 53 0.22 5.37 8.89
CA GLY A 53 0.61 6.67 8.36
C GLY A 53 0.91 6.73 6.86
N ILE A 54 1.92 6.01 6.41
CA ILE A 54 2.32 5.97 5.01
C ILE A 54 1.70 4.75 4.30
N PRO A 55 1.79 3.52 4.84
CA PRO A 55 1.37 2.33 4.10
C PRO A 55 -0.12 2.31 3.76
N ALA A 56 -0.98 2.65 4.71
CA ALA A 56 -2.42 2.55 4.49
C ALA A 56 -2.93 3.60 3.47
N LEU A 57 -2.45 4.85 3.55
CA LEU A 57 -2.81 5.88 2.56
C LEU A 57 -2.23 5.59 1.18
N THR A 58 -1.02 5.02 1.09
CA THR A 58 -0.42 4.59 -0.17
C THR A 58 -1.25 3.48 -0.81
N ALA A 59 -1.62 2.47 -0.04
CA ALA A 59 -2.48 1.37 -0.49
C ALA A 59 -3.84 1.88 -0.97
N TRP A 60 -4.48 2.73 -0.17
CA TRP A 60 -5.75 3.36 -0.53
C TRP A 60 -5.63 4.11 -1.87
N ARG A 61 -4.61 4.95 -2.01
CA ARG A 61 -4.41 5.71 -3.26
C ARG A 61 -4.20 4.79 -4.46
N ALA A 62 -3.41 3.73 -4.32
CA ALA A 62 -3.13 2.80 -5.41
C ALA A 62 -4.39 2.07 -5.91
N VAL A 63 -5.29 1.69 -5.00
CA VAL A 63 -6.53 0.98 -5.37
C VAL A 63 -7.67 1.92 -5.76
N GLN A 64 -7.65 3.17 -5.29
CA GLN A 64 -8.77 4.10 -5.51
C GLN A 64 -8.52 5.08 -6.67
N THR A 65 -7.25 5.27 -7.10
CA THR A 65 -6.94 6.20 -8.22
C THR A 65 -7.72 5.82 -9.48
N ASP A 66 -8.15 6.81 -10.25
CA ASP A 66 -8.84 6.64 -11.52
C ASP A 66 -9.95 5.54 -11.44
N TYR A 67 -11.14 5.87 -10.99
CA TYR A 67 -12.36 5.03 -10.94
C TYR A 67 -12.39 3.87 -9.92
N GLY A 68 -11.32 3.66 -9.11
CA GLY A 68 -11.27 2.58 -8.12
C GLY A 68 -11.16 1.18 -8.74
N VAL A 69 -11.45 0.15 -7.95
CA VAL A 69 -11.25 -1.27 -8.34
C VAL A 69 -12.52 -2.11 -8.33
N ARG A 70 -13.69 -1.52 -8.17
CA ARG A 70 -14.95 -2.28 -8.11
C ARG A 70 -15.16 -3.10 -9.38
N GLY A 71 -15.36 -4.41 -9.21
CA GLY A 71 -15.54 -5.36 -10.30
C GLY A 71 -14.27 -5.69 -11.10
N GLN A 72 -13.14 -5.09 -10.76
CA GLN A 72 -11.86 -5.28 -11.44
C GLN A 72 -11.07 -6.46 -10.88
N SER A 73 -10.17 -7.01 -11.70
CA SER A 73 -9.06 -7.87 -11.28
C SER A 73 -7.83 -7.02 -10.95
N VAL A 74 -7.21 -7.31 -9.83
CA VAL A 74 -6.09 -6.51 -9.29
C VAL A 74 -4.89 -7.40 -9.03
N LEU A 75 -3.72 -7.00 -9.52
CA LEU A 75 -2.43 -7.60 -9.16
C LEU A 75 -1.72 -6.67 -8.16
N VAL A 76 -1.40 -7.20 -6.98
CA VAL A 76 -0.64 -6.48 -5.96
C VAL A 76 0.79 -7.00 -5.91
N ALA A 77 1.73 -6.20 -6.39
CA ALA A 77 3.15 -6.52 -6.30
C ALA A 77 3.62 -6.38 -4.84
N GLY A 78 4.32 -7.41 -4.34
CA GLY A 78 4.79 -7.43 -2.95
C GLY A 78 3.67 -7.50 -1.91
N GLY A 79 2.70 -8.40 -2.10
CA GLY A 79 1.47 -8.49 -1.31
C GLY A 79 1.65 -8.72 0.20
N ALA A 80 2.82 -9.20 0.64
CA ALA A 80 3.14 -9.36 2.06
C ALA A 80 3.84 -8.14 2.69
N GLY A 81 4.22 -7.13 1.90
CA GLY A 81 4.81 -5.89 2.41
C GLY A 81 3.75 -4.98 3.05
N ALA A 82 4.19 -3.96 3.78
CA ALA A 82 3.31 -3.06 4.53
C ALA A 82 2.20 -2.42 3.67
N VAL A 83 2.54 -1.94 2.46
CA VAL A 83 1.55 -1.38 1.53
C VAL A 83 0.71 -2.48 0.88
N GLY A 84 1.36 -3.56 0.40
CA GLY A 84 0.69 -4.66 -0.30
C GLY A 84 -0.37 -5.34 0.55
N HIS A 85 -0.09 -5.55 1.83
CA HIS A 85 -1.03 -6.13 2.80
C HIS A 85 -2.32 -5.30 2.94
N TYR A 86 -2.20 -3.97 3.03
CA TYR A 86 -3.36 -3.07 3.03
C TYR A 86 -4.03 -3.01 1.66
N ALA A 87 -3.27 -3.01 0.56
CA ALA A 87 -3.83 -2.93 -0.79
C ALA A 87 -4.72 -4.13 -1.12
N ILE A 88 -4.32 -5.35 -0.71
CA ILE A 88 -5.14 -6.56 -0.84
C ILE A 88 -6.48 -6.39 -0.12
N GLN A 89 -6.45 -6.00 1.16
CA GLN A 89 -7.64 -5.81 1.98
C GLN A 89 -8.57 -4.74 1.41
N MET A 90 -8.00 -3.58 1.06
CA MET A 90 -8.75 -2.45 0.51
C MET A 90 -9.35 -2.77 -0.85
N ALA A 91 -8.63 -3.50 -1.72
CA ALA A 91 -9.19 -3.95 -2.98
C ALA A 91 -10.43 -4.84 -2.76
N ARG A 92 -10.40 -5.75 -1.78
CA ARG A 92 -11.56 -6.57 -1.39
C ARG A 92 -12.71 -5.72 -0.85
N LEU A 93 -12.43 -4.83 0.10
CA LEU A 93 -13.43 -3.93 0.70
C LEU A 93 -14.09 -3.02 -0.34
N LEU A 94 -13.35 -2.62 -1.37
CA LEU A 94 -13.83 -1.80 -2.48
C LEU A 94 -14.53 -2.62 -3.60
N GLY A 95 -14.64 -3.94 -3.43
CA GLY A 95 -15.39 -4.80 -4.33
C GLY A 95 -14.61 -5.23 -5.58
N ALA A 96 -13.30 -5.38 -5.51
CA ALA A 96 -12.53 -6.04 -6.57
C ALA A 96 -13.07 -7.45 -6.80
N ARG A 97 -13.19 -7.84 -8.07
CA ARG A 97 -13.65 -9.17 -8.48
C ARG A 97 -12.62 -10.24 -8.13
N GLN A 98 -11.35 -9.93 -8.29
CA GLN A 98 -10.24 -10.83 -8.05
C GLN A 98 -9.03 -10.04 -7.56
N VAL A 99 -8.34 -10.55 -6.54
CA VAL A 99 -7.09 -9.99 -6.03
C VAL A 99 -6.00 -11.04 -6.10
N ILE A 100 -5.00 -10.80 -6.92
CA ILE A 100 -3.81 -11.64 -7.08
C ILE A 100 -2.65 -10.91 -6.41
N ALA A 101 -1.80 -11.62 -5.68
CA ALA A 101 -0.63 -11.03 -5.04
C ALA A 101 0.66 -11.73 -5.46
N THR A 102 1.77 -10.99 -5.63
CA THR A 102 3.09 -11.59 -5.76
C THR A 102 3.84 -11.55 -4.43
N VAL A 103 4.60 -12.60 -4.16
CA VAL A 103 5.39 -12.77 -2.93
C VAL A 103 6.72 -13.47 -3.23
N SER A 104 7.60 -13.59 -2.21
CA SER A 104 8.94 -14.18 -2.37
C SER A 104 9.18 -15.41 -1.50
N SER A 105 8.16 -15.94 -0.82
CA SER A 105 8.26 -17.16 0.00
C SER A 105 6.89 -17.68 0.41
N THR A 106 6.84 -18.93 0.87
CA THR A 106 5.63 -19.57 1.38
C THR A 106 5.03 -18.84 2.57
N THR A 107 5.84 -18.42 3.55
CA THR A 107 5.36 -17.64 4.71
C THR A 107 4.70 -16.33 4.27
N LYS A 108 5.30 -15.62 3.30
CA LYS A 108 4.72 -14.42 2.72
C LYS A 108 3.43 -14.70 1.92
N ALA A 109 3.34 -15.89 1.31
CA ALA A 109 2.13 -16.31 0.63
C ALA A 109 0.96 -16.50 1.61
N ASP A 110 1.19 -17.12 2.74
CA ASP A 110 0.16 -17.30 3.76
C ASP A 110 -0.30 -15.97 4.34
N HIS A 111 0.63 -15.02 4.53
CA HIS A 111 0.31 -13.66 4.95
C HIS A 111 -0.58 -12.91 3.93
N ALA A 112 -0.26 -13.00 2.64
CA ALA A 112 -1.06 -12.39 1.59
C ALA A 112 -2.46 -13.03 1.47
N ARG A 113 -2.58 -14.36 1.61
CA ARG A 113 -3.87 -15.07 1.65
C ARG A 113 -4.70 -14.64 2.86
N ALA A 114 -4.08 -14.52 4.04
CA ALA A 114 -4.75 -14.03 5.24
C ALA A 114 -5.25 -12.59 5.11
N ALA A 115 -4.61 -11.76 4.27
CA ALA A 115 -5.07 -10.43 3.91
C ALA A 115 -6.26 -10.45 2.92
N GLY A 116 -6.56 -11.58 2.29
CA GLY A 116 -7.70 -11.74 1.37
C GLY A 116 -7.33 -11.86 -0.11
N ALA A 117 -6.08 -12.19 -0.46
CA ALA A 117 -5.70 -12.50 -1.83
C ALA A 117 -6.36 -13.82 -2.30
N ASP A 118 -7.03 -13.80 -3.46
CA ASP A 118 -7.65 -14.98 -4.05
C ASP A 118 -6.60 -15.95 -4.63
N ALA A 119 -5.49 -15.39 -5.12
CA ALA A 119 -4.36 -16.16 -5.62
C ALA A 119 -3.04 -15.49 -5.24
N VAL A 120 -2.02 -16.30 -5.03
CA VAL A 120 -0.68 -15.83 -4.70
C VAL A 120 0.32 -16.49 -5.65
N ILE A 121 1.28 -15.71 -6.13
CA ILE A 121 2.32 -16.13 -7.07
C ILE A 121 3.68 -15.89 -6.41
N ASP A 122 4.48 -16.93 -6.21
CA ASP A 122 5.86 -16.77 -5.78
C ASP A 122 6.74 -16.43 -6.99
N TYR A 123 7.10 -15.15 -7.13
CA TYR A 123 7.87 -14.66 -8.27
C TYR A 123 9.31 -15.21 -8.35
N ARG A 124 9.79 -15.90 -7.31
CA ARG A 124 11.10 -16.56 -7.32
C ARG A 124 11.07 -17.93 -8.00
N THR A 125 9.92 -18.58 -7.97
CA THR A 125 9.77 -19.97 -8.43
C THR A 125 8.76 -20.13 -9.56
N GLU A 126 7.88 -19.14 -9.77
CA GLU A 126 6.82 -19.16 -10.76
C GLU A 126 7.01 -18.08 -11.84
N ASN A 127 6.55 -18.37 -13.06
CA ASN A 127 6.44 -17.34 -14.10
C ASN A 127 5.18 -16.49 -13.85
N VAL A 128 5.39 -15.27 -13.37
CA VAL A 128 4.30 -14.34 -13.00
C VAL A 128 3.36 -14.08 -14.18
N ALA A 129 3.88 -13.83 -15.39
CA ALA A 129 3.06 -13.56 -16.57
C ALA A 129 2.15 -14.76 -16.89
N ALA A 130 2.72 -15.95 -16.99
CA ALA A 130 1.96 -17.17 -17.31
C ALA A 130 0.88 -17.44 -16.25
N ARG A 131 1.19 -17.22 -14.98
CA ARG A 131 0.24 -17.39 -13.87
C ARG A 131 -0.91 -16.38 -13.93
N VAL A 132 -0.59 -15.09 -14.16
CA VAL A 132 -1.62 -14.05 -14.30
C VAL A 132 -2.50 -14.34 -15.50
N GLN A 133 -1.93 -14.69 -16.66
CA GLN A 133 -2.70 -15.05 -17.86
C GLN A 133 -3.64 -16.24 -17.58
N GLY A 134 -3.15 -17.29 -16.92
CA GLY A 134 -3.98 -18.43 -16.53
C GLY A 134 -5.12 -18.06 -15.58
N LEU A 135 -4.87 -17.21 -14.59
CA LEU A 135 -5.86 -16.77 -13.60
C LEU A 135 -6.90 -15.79 -14.16
N THR A 136 -6.60 -15.13 -15.29
CA THR A 136 -7.45 -14.12 -15.94
C THR A 136 -8.00 -14.56 -17.30
N ASN A 137 -7.89 -15.85 -17.64
CA ASN A 137 -8.31 -16.42 -18.93
C ASN A 137 -7.69 -15.69 -20.13
N GLY A 138 -6.42 -15.28 -20.03
CA GLY A 138 -5.71 -14.58 -21.09
C GLY A 138 -5.97 -13.07 -21.19
N CYS A 139 -6.81 -12.49 -20.33
CA CYS A 139 -7.17 -11.06 -20.40
C CYS A 139 -6.15 -10.14 -19.70
N GLY A 140 -5.39 -10.65 -18.74
CA GLY A 140 -4.60 -9.83 -17.83
C GLY A 140 -5.44 -9.20 -16.71
N VAL A 141 -4.82 -8.41 -15.83
CA VAL A 141 -5.49 -7.71 -14.75
C VAL A 141 -5.84 -6.26 -15.14
N ASP A 142 -6.98 -5.79 -14.65
CA ASP A 142 -7.43 -4.42 -14.91
C ASP A 142 -6.55 -3.38 -14.19
N ARG A 143 -5.95 -3.77 -13.05
CA ARG A 143 -5.09 -2.90 -12.24
C ARG A 143 -3.87 -3.62 -11.69
N VAL A 144 -2.73 -2.93 -11.71
CA VAL A 144 -1.53 -3.32 -10.96
C VAL A 144 -1.25 -2.27 -9.87
N VAL A 145 -1.05 -2.72 -8.64
CA VAL A 145 -0.52 -1.94 -7.52
C VAL A 145 0.97 -2.23 -7.43
N GLU A 146 1.82 -1.27 -7.82
CA GLU A 146 3.22 -1.52 -8.14
C GLU A 146 4.18 -0.84 -7.15
N VAL A 147 5.02 -1.66 -6.52
CA VAL A 147 6.01 -1.23 -5.51
C VAL A 147 7.41 -1.02 -6.10
N ASP A 148 7.77 -1.74 -7.16
CA ASP A 148 9.09 -1.64 -7.81
C ASP A 148 8.95 -1.72 -9.33
N LEU A 149 8.58 -0.61 -9.94
CA LEU A 149 8.40 -0.57 -11.38
C LEU A 149 9.70 -0.86 -12.15
N ALA A 150 10.87 -0.53 -11.62
CA ALA A 150 12.14 -0.82 -12.28
C ALA A 150 12.37 -2.33 -12.45
N ALA A 151 11.95 -3.14 -11.49
CA ALA A 151 12.02 -4.59 -11.59
C ALA A 151 10.93 -5.17 -12.51
N ASN A 152 9.75 -4.54 -12.58
CA ASN A 152 8.55 -5.11 -13.18
C ASN A 152 8.12 -4.45 -14.51
N ALA A 153 8.81 -3.40 -15.00
CA ALA A 153 8.42 -2.68 -16.21
C ALA A 153 8.23 -3.59 -17.44
N ALA A 154 9.14 -4.55 -17.63
CA ALA A 154 9.07 -5.51 -18.73
C ALA A 154 7.91 -6.51 -18.60
N LEU A 155 7.38 -6.68 -17.38
CA LEU A 155 6.27 -7.58 -17.09
C LEU A 155 4.91 -6.93 -17.41
N LEU A 156 4.78 -5.60 -17.29
CA LEU A 156 3.51 -4.89 -17.43
C LEU A 156 2.71 -5.29 -18.69
N PRO A 157 3.26 -5.27 -19.92
CA PRO A 157 2.48 -5.62 -21.12
C PRO A 157 2.04 -7.08 -21.16
N GLN A 158 2.57 -7.93 -20.28
CA GLN A 158 2.23 -9.34 -20.21
C GLN A 158 1.16 -9.63 -19.16
N VAL A 159 0.96 -8.73 -18.19
CA VAL A 159 0.04 -8.95 -17.06
C VAL A 159 -1.12 -7.98 -17.01
N VAL A 160 -0.97 -6.79 -17.61
CA VAL A 160 -2.03 -5.77 -17.60
C VAL A 160 -2.99 -5.99 -18.77
N ALA A 161 -4.27 -5.94 -18.50
CA ALA A 161 -5.32 -6.01 -19.52
C ALA A 161 -5.25 -4.78 -20.45
N ARG A 162 -5.90 -4.88 -21.61
CA ARG A 162 -6.05 -3.73 -22.51
C ARG A 162 -6.73 -2.59 -21.78
N ASP A 163 -6.19 -1.37 -21.93
CA ASP A 163 -6.64 -0.14 -21.28
C ASP A 163 -6.59 -0.20 -19.74
N GLY A 164 -5.80 -1.15 -19.20
CA GLY A 164 -5.62 -1.28 -17.75
C GLY A 164 -4.65 -0.26 -17.17
N LEU A 165 -4.57 -0.20 -15.85
CA LEU A 165 -3.82 0.80 -15.10
C LEU A 165 -2.76 0.17 -14.19
N CYS A 166 -1.53 0.68 -14.27
CA CYS A 166 -0.49 0.46 -13.25
C CYS A 166 -0.41 1.68 -12.32
N ALA A 167 -0.81 1.51 -11.07
CA ALA A 167 -0.64 2.52 -10.01
C ALA A 167 0.70 2.29 -9.32
N CYS A 168 1.68 3.14 -9.65
CA CYS A 168 3.07 2.99 -9.23
C CYS A 168 3.42 3.99 -8.12
N TYR A 169 3.90 3.47 -6.99
CA TYR A 169 4.33 4.26 -5.84
C TYR A 169 5.79 4.04 -5.42
N GLY A 170 6.49 3.16 -6.11
CA GLY A 170 7.88 2.86 -5.78
C GLY A 170 8.68 2.32 -6.97
N SER A 171 10.01 2.42 -6.84
CA SER A 171 10.97 1.87 -7.77
C SER A 171 12.31 1.66 -7.06
N GLY A 172 12.96 0.53 -7.29
CA GLY A 172 14.30 0.24 -6.80
C GLY A 172 15.41 0.99 -7.54
N LYS A 173 15.09 1.68 -8.66
CA LYS A 173 16.03 2.48 -9.45
C LYS A 173 15.40 3.82 -9.84
N PRO A 174 16.19 4.91 -9.95
CA PRO A 174 15.67 6.20 -10.36
C PRO A 174 15.26 6.25 -11.83
N GLU A 175 15.83 5.40 -12.67
CA GLU A 175 15.57 5.31 -14.10
C GLU A 175 15.35 3.86 -14.52
N MET A 176 14.46 3.65 -15.50
CA MET A 176 14.16 2.33 -16.05
C MET A 176 13.70 2.41 -17.51
N PRO A 177 14.04 1.43 -18.35
CA PRO A 177 13.47 1.31 -19.69
C PRO A 177 12.02 0.85 -19.61
N LEU A 178 11.15 1.43 -20.43
CA LEU A 178 9.78 0.99 -20.63
C LEU A 178 9.62 0.33 -22.01
N PRO A 179 8.92 -0.81 -22.13
CA PRO A 179 8.66 -1.46 -23.39
C PRO A 179 7.56 -0.72 -24.18
N PHE A 180 7.93 0.41 -24.79
CA PHE A 180 7.00 1.36 -25.43
C PHE A 180 6.03 0.70 -26.41
N GLY A 181 6.54 -0.13 -27.36
CA GLY A 181 5.71 -0.74 -28.39
C GLY A 181 4.56 -1.58 -27.82
N PRO A 182 4.83 -2.57 -26.97
CA PRO A 182 3.77 -3.35 -26.32
C PRO A 182 2.81 -2.50 -25.46
N LEU A 183 3.32 -1.51 -24.73
CA LEU A 183 2.49 -0.66 -23.84
C LEU A 183 1.54 0.23 -24.65
N ILE A 184 2.00 0.86 -25.73
CA ILE A 184 1.11 1.71 -26.57
C ILE A 184 0.04 0.88 -27.28
N LEU A 185 0.37 -0.34 -27.72
CA LEU A 185 -0.59 -1.23 -28.38
C LEU A 185 -1.67 -1.75 -27.44
N SER A 186 -1.36 -1.91 -26.15
CA SER A 186 -2.32 -2.33 -25.12
C SER A 186 -3.06 -1.17 -24.45
N GLY A 187 -2.66 0.08 -24.70
CA GLY A 187 -3.30 1.26 -24.08
C GLY A 187 -3.08 1.36 -22.57
N VAL A 188 -2.03 0.71 -22.02
CA VAL A 188 -1.77 0.68 -20.59
C VAL A 188 -1.44 2.09 -20.09
N ALA A 189 -2.15 2.53 -19.05
CA ALA A 189 -1.84 3.74 -18.31
C ALA A 189 -0.90 3.44 -17.14
N ILE A 190 0.11 4.30 -16.92
CA ILE A 190 0.95 4.25 -15.73
C ILE A 190 0.72 5.54 -14.93
N ARG A 191 0.22 5.38 -13.71
CA ARG A 191 -0.02 6.49 -12.79
C ARG A 191 1.02 6.49 -11.69
N PHE A 192 1.97 7.41 -11.75
CA PHE A 192 2.91 7.65 -10.65
C PHE A 192 2.27 8.53 -9.59
N PHE A 193 2.52 8.24 -8.34
CA PHE A 193 2.13 9.09 -7.22
C PHE A 193 3.08 8.91 -6.04
N ILE A 194 3.14 9.94 -5.21
CA ILE A 194 3.80 9.89 -3.91
C ILE A 194 2.80 10.29 -2.83
N VAL A 195 2.64 9.47 -1.80
CA VAL A 195 1.62 9.64 -0.77
C VAL A 195 1.77 10.94 0.01
N TYR A 196 2.99 11.42 0.12
CA TYR A 196 3.32 12.68 0.84
C TYR A 196 2.68 13.91 0.19
N GLU A 197 2.45 13.88 -1.11
CA GLU A 197 1.95 15.01 -1.89
C GLU A 197 0.59 14.72 -2.55
N LEU A 198 -0.23 13.90 -1.89
CA LEU A 198 -1.60 13.69 -2.35
C LEU A 198 -2.36 15.03 -2.37
N PRO A 199 -3.19 15.27 -3.40
CA PRO A 199 -4.13 16.39 -3.39
C PRO A 199 -5.00 16.37 -2.12
N ASP A 200 -5.30 17.51 -1.54
CA ASP A 200 -6.03 17.62 -0.28
C ASP A 200 -7.38 16.90 -0.30
N ALA A 201 -8.12 17.01 -1.41
CA ALA A 201 -9.39 16.30 -1.56
C ALA A 201 -9.22 14.77 -1.52
N ALA A 202 -8.22 14.23 -2.22
CA ALA A 202 -7.93 12.79 -2.21
C ALA A 202 -7.44 12.33 -0.83
N ARG A 203 -6.65 13.16 -0.16
CA ARG A 203 -6.22 12.87 1.22
C ARG A 203 -7.40 12.83 2.18
N ALA A 204 -8.28 13.83 2.12
CA ALA A 204 -9.46 13.90 2.98
C ALA A 204 -10.38 12.67 2.77
N GLU A 205 -10.61 12.28 1.52
CA GLU A 205 -11.38 11.09 1.18
C GLU A 205 -10.71 9.82 1.75
N GLY A 206 -9.39 9.67 1.55
CA GLY A 206 -8.63 8.53 2.08
C GLY A 206 -8.69 8.43 3.60
N LEU A 207 -8.51 9.55 4.29
CA LEU A 207 -8.59 9.61 5.75
C LEU A 207 -9.99 9.25 6.26
N ALA A 208 -11.05 9.75 5.62
CA ALA A 208 -12.43 9.43 6.00
C ALA A 208 -12.73 7.94 5.80
N GLN A 209 -12.31 7.36 4.67
CA GLN A 209 -12.53 5.95 4.37
C GLN A 209 -11.74 5.04 5.30
N LEU A 210 -10.46 5.37 5.57
CA LEU A 210 -9.64 4.64 6.55
C LEU A 210 -10.27 4.68 7.95
N THR A 211 -10.71 5.84 8.41
CA THR A 211 -11.38 5.98 9.71
C THR A 211 -12.60 5.08 9.80
N GLY A 212 -13.46 5.07 8.78
CA GLY A 212 -14.64 4.18 8.75
C GLY A 212 -14.27 2.69 8.79
N TRP A 213 -13.24 2.27 8.09
CA TRP A 213 -12.78 0.87 8.15
C TRP A 213 -12.15 0.50 9.49
N LEU A 214 -11.44 1.43 10.14
CA LEU A 214 -10.90 1.22 11.49
C LEU A 214 -12.03 1.11 12.53
N GLU A 215 -13.02 1.99 12.49
CA GLU A 215 -14.19 1.95 13.37
C GLU A 215 -14.99 0.65 13.21
N ALA A 216 -15.10 0.16 11.97
CA ALA A 216 -15.74 -1.12 11.66
C ALA A 216 -14.88 -2.35 11.99
N GLY A 217 -13.61 -2.19 12.40
CA GLY A 217 -12.68 -3.30 12.61
C GLY A 217 -12.42 -4.11 11.31
N ALA A 218 -12.54 -3.47 10.16
CA ALA A 218 -12.46 -4.13 8.87
C ALA A 218 -11.03 -4.36 8.36
N LEU A 219 -10.03 -3.75 9.01
CA LEU A 219 -8.62 -3.88 8.64
C LEU A 219 -7.84 -4.73 9.64
N ARG A 220 -6.99 -5.59 9.10
CA ARG A 220 -5.97 -6.34 9.84
C ARG A 220 -4.63 -5.62 9.70
N HIS A 221 -3.89 -5.50 10.79
CA HIS A 221 -2.62 -4.80 10.83
C HIS A 221 -1.48 -5.81 10.93
N ALA A 222 -0.50 -5.69 10.02
CA ALA A 222 0.71 -6.50 10.06
C ALA A 222 1.74 -5.78 10.93
N ILE A 223 1.91 -6.26 12.16
CA ILE A 223 2.90 -5.75 13.12
C ILE A 223 3.99 -6.80 13.23
N GLY A 224 5.17 -6.52 12.67
CA GLY A 224 6.29 -7.46 12.68
C GLY A 224 6.96 -7.54 14.06
N ALA A 225 7.18 -6.38 14.69
CA ALA A 225 7.75 -6.28 16.02
C ALA A 225 7.34 -4.99 16.73
N THR A 226 7.34 -5.03 18.07
CA THR A 226 7.22 -3.85 18.92
C THR A 226 8.50 -3.71 19.73
N MET A 227 9.15 -2.56 19.64
CA MET A 227 10.44 -2.30 20.29
C MET A 227 10.36 -1.01 21.11
N PRO A 228 11.08 -0.88 22.24
CA PRO A 228 11.15 0.35 22.99
C PRO A 228 11.89 1.43 22.18
N LEU A 229 11.57 2.71 22.41
CA LEU A 229 12.22 3.84 21.73
C LEU A 229 13.75 3.83 21.88
N SER A 230 14.26 3.38 23.02
CA SER A 230 15.70 3.18 23.24
C SER A 230 16.36 2.16 22.30
N GLY A 231 15.56 1.28 21.70
CA GLY A 231 15.99 0.27 20.72
C GLY A 231 15.85 0.71 19.26
N ILE A 232 15.69 2.02 18.99
CA ILE A 232 15.39 2.53 17.63
C ILE A 232 16.44 2.13 16.58
N VAL A 233 17.71 2.07 16.93
CA VAL A 233 18.80 1.64 16.03
C VAL A 233 18.56 0.19 15.59
N ALA A 234 18.33 -0.70 16.54
CA ALA A 234 18.05 -2.11 16.25
C ALA A 234 16.77 -2.30 15.42
N ALA A 235 15.75 -1.43 15.63
CA ALA A 235 14.53 -1.45 14.84
C ALA A 235 14.80 -1.08 13.37
N HIS A 236 15.60 -0.04 13.11
CA HIS A 236 16.01 0.33 11.75
C HIS A 236 16.81 -0.78 11.07
N GLU A 237 17.79 -1.34 11.77
CA GLU A 237 18.61 -2.45 11.26
C GLU A 237 17.77 -3.69 10.92
N ALA A 238 16.75 -4.02 11.73
CA ALA A 238 15.84 -5.14 11.46
C ALA A 238 15.04 -4.92 10.17
N VAL A 239 14.55 -3.69 9.94
CA VAL A 239 13.86 -3.32 8.68
C VAL A 239 14.80 -3.41 7.48
N GLU A 240 16.03 -2.90 7.59
CA GLU A 240 17.03 -2.93 6.52
C GLU A 240 17.41 -4.37 6.13
N ARG A 241 17.49 -5.28 7.11
CA ARG A 241 17.73 -6.71 6.85
C ARG A 241 16.51 -7.46 6.35
N GLY A 242 15.31 -6.86 6.46
CA GLY A 242 14.05 -7.53 6.11
C GLY A 242 13.62 -8.61 7.10
N ASP A 243 14.01 -8.48 8.37
CA ASP A 243 13.68 -9.40 9.46
C ASP A 243 12.24 -9.18 10.00
N VAL A 244 11.66 -8.01 9.70
CA VAL A 244 10.34 -7.56 10.14
C VAL A 244 9.51 -7.04 9.00
#